data_ef7cdd790f082cf2af97c698024837e9
#
_entry.id   ef7cdd790f082cf2af97c698024837e9
#
_cell.length_a   1.000
_cell.length_b   1.000
_cell.length_c   1.000
_cell.angle_alpha   90.00
_cell.angle_beta   90.00
_cell.angle_gamma   90.00
#
_symmetry.space_group_name_H-M   'P 1'
#
loop_
_entity.id
_entity.type
_entity.pdbx_description
1 polymer ?
#
loop_
_entity_poly.entity_id
_entity_poly.type
_entity_poly.pdbx_seq_one_letter_code
_entity_poly.pdbx_strand_id
1 'polypeptide(L)'
;MKWRLVAALLSLTIVVLAVQDIPLIQYLRTVETDRITTALERDSFVIAGRAEETLETPTPEGLNYVQEAITKYGAESGARVIVLDINGIAIADSQSPQTIGTSFISRPEIVEALAGSVSIGRRFSTTVNQELLY
;
A
#
# COMPACT_ATOMS: atom_id res chain seq x y z
N MET A 1 19.16 17.13 50.55
CA MET A 1 18.59 18.15 49.63
C MET A 1 19.07 17.99 48.18
N LYS A 2 20.36 17.72 47.91
CA LYS A 2 20.91 17.65 46.53
C LYS A 2 20.25 16.63 45.61
N TRP A 3 19.89 15.46 46.11
CA TRP A 3 19.23 14.40 45.32
C TRP A 3 17.83 14.78 44.85
N ARG A 4 17.07 15.56 45.62
CA ARG A 4 15.72 16.02 45.25
C ARG A 4 15.78 17.04 44.10
N LEU A 5 16.80 17.89 44.07
CA LEU A 5 17.05 18.84 43.00
C LEU A 5 17.45 18.12 41.71
N VAL A 6 18.34 17.12 41.79
CA VAL A 6 18.76 16.32 40.66
C VAL A 6 17.57 15.54 40.08
N ALA A 7 16.74 14.92 40.93
CA ALA A 7 15.54 14.20 40.49
C ALA A 7 14.52 15.13 39.83
N ALA A 8 14.33 16.34 40.37
CA ALA A 8 13.43 17.34 39.76
C ALA A 8 13.94 17.80 38.40
N LEU A 9 15.25 18.00 38.25
CA LEU A 9 15.86 18.41 37.00
C LEU A 9 15.76 17.30 35.93
N LEU A 10 16.01 16.05 36.32
CA LEU A 10 15.89 14.88 35.45
C LEU A 10 14.42 14.68 35.01
N SER A 11 13.45 14.79 35.93
CA SER A 11 12.05 14.64 35.58
C SER A 11 11.58 15.75 34.62
N LEU A 12 12.02 16.98 34.84
CA LEU A 12 11.73 18.09 33.92
C LEU A 12 12.31 17.83 32.52
N THR A 13 13.55 17.36 32.43
CA THR A 13 14.19 17.05 31.15
C THR A 13 13.44 15.94 30.42
N ILE A 14 13.03 14.87 31.11
CA ILE A 14 12.25 13.77 30.51
C ILE A 14 10.91 14.29 29.99
N VAL A 15 10.22 15.14 30.75
CA VAL A 15 8.94 15.73 30.32
C VAL A 15 9.12 16.58 29.08
N VAL A 16 10.15 17.43 29.03
CA VAL A 16 10.44 18.29 27.88
C VAL A 16 10.73 17.44 26.63
N LEU A 17 11.56 16.39 26.77
CA LEU A 17 11.87 15.48 25.66
C LEU A 17 10.60 14.76 25.19
N ALA A 18 9.79 14.23 26.10
CA ALA A 18 8.54 13.54 25.73
C ALA A 18 7.56 14.46 24.98
N VAL A 19 7.43 15.71 25.41
CA VAL A 19 6.55 16.70 24.76
C VAL A 19 7.04 17.07 23.36
N GLN A 20 8.36 17.05 23.09
CA GLN A 20 8.92 17.34 21.78
C GLN A 20 8.94 16.12 20.86
N ASP A 21 9.33 14.95 21.37
CA ASP A 21 9.58 13.77 20.55
C ASP A 21 8.27 13.09 20.11
N ILE A 22 7.23 13.07 20.95
CA ILE A 22 5.96 12.40 20.60
C ILE A 22 5.30 13.05 19.37
N PRO A 23 5.10 14.38 19.30
CA PRO A 23 4.51 15.02 18.11
C PRO A 23 5.39 14.85 16.87
N LEU A 24 6.70 14.91 17.02
CA LEU A 24 7.65 14.76 15.91
C LEU A 24 7.57 13.38 15.29
N ILE A 25 7.52 12.32 16.11
CA ILE A 25 7.38 10.93 15.63
C ILE A 25 6.05 10.73 14.90
N GLN A 26 4.96 11.27 15.42
CA GLN A 26 3.65 11.19 14.77
C GLN A 26 3.66 11.92 13.43
N TYR A 27 4.22 13.12 13.38
CA TYR A 27 4.33 13.90 12.15
C TYR A 27 5.15 13.16 11.07
N LEU A 28 6.31 12.61 11.44
CA LEU A 28 7.15 11.85 10.52
C LEU A 28 6.45 10.61 9.96
N ARG A 29 5.69 9.89 10.79
CA ARG A 29 4.90 8.74 10.34
C ARG A 29 3.80 9.14 9.35
N THR A 30 3.13 10.26 9.58
CA THR A 30 2.09 10.77 8.68
C THR A 30 2.70 11.15 7.34
N VAL A 31 3.77 11.94 7.33
CA VAL A 31 4.45 12.37 6.09
C VAL A 31 4.94 11.17 5.28
N GLU A 32 5.52 10.16 5.93
CA GLU A 32 6.00 8.96 5.24
C GLU A 32 4.85 8.16 4.63
N THR A 33 3.74 7.99 5.36
CA THR A 33 2.54 7.32 4.85
C THR A 33 1.96 8.07 3.64
N ASP A 34 1.84 9.40 3.72
CA ASP A 34 1.31 10.22 2.64
C ASP A 34 2.16 10.15 1.36
N ARG A 35 3.48 10.10 1.52
CA ARG A 35 4.40 9.92 0.38
C ARG A 35 4.21 8.57 -0.30
N ILE A 36 4.13 7.49 0.49
CA ILE A 36 3.93 6.14 -0.03
C ILE A 36 2.57 6.07 -0.74
N THR A 37 1.52 6.58 -0.13
CA THR A 37 0.17 6.58 -0.70
C THR A 37 0.12 7.32 -2.04
N THR A 38 0.67 8.53 -2.11
CA THR A 38 0.72 9.32 -3.35
C THR A 38 1.54 8.62 -4.44
N ALA A 39 2.64 7.96 -4.08
CA ALA A 39 3.44 7.21 -5.05
C ALA A 39 2.65 5.99 -5.58
N LEU A 40 2.01 5.22 -4.70
CA LEU A 40 1.20 4.07 -5.09
C LEU A 40 0.02 4.47 -5.99
N GLU A 41 -0.67 5.57 -5.66
CA GLU A 41 -1.76 6.10 -6.47
C GLU A 41 -1.29 6.46 -7.89
N ARG A 42 -0.24 7.26 -8.00
CA ARG A 42 0.33 7.63 -9.29
C ARG A 42 0.75 6.40 -10.11
N ASP A 43 1.43 5.47 -9.47
CA ASP A 43 1.99 4.30 -10.15
C ASP A 43 0.89 3.32 -10.55
N SER A 44 -0.20 3.20 -9.77
CA SER A 44 -1.38 2.42 -10.13
C SER A 44 -2.06 2.96 -11.39
N PHE A 45 -2.19 4.27 -11.55
CA PHE A 45 -2.70 4.88 -12.78
C PHE A 45 -1.81 4.59 -13.98
N VAL A 46 -0.49 4.64 -13.82
CA VAL A 46 0.45 4.31 -14.92
C VAL A 46 0.34 2.85 -15.33
N ILE A 47 0.21 1.94 -14.36
CA ILE A 47 0.06 0.50 -14.63
C ILE A 47 -1.30 0.23 -15.26
N ALA A 48 -2.39 0.84 -14.75
CA ALA A 48 -3.72 0.72 -15.30
C ALA A 48 -3.78 1.17 -16.77
N GLY A 49 -3.22 2.34 -17.09
CA GLY A 49 -3.17 2.84 -18.47
C GLY A 49 -2.39 1.92 -19.43
N ARG A 50 -1.35 1.22 -18.94
CA ARG A 50 -0.64 0.24 -19.75
C ARG A 50 -1.40 -1.09 -19.91
N ALA A 51 -2.24 -1.42 -18.94
CA ALA A 51 -3.05 -2.63 -18.96
C ALA A 51 -4.35 -2.46 -19.75
N GLU A 52 -4.82 -1.23 -19.95
CA GLU A 52 -6.13 -0.91 -20.53
C GLU A 52 -6.37 -1.62 -21.87
N GLU A 53 -5.43 -1.51 -22.83
CA GLU A 53 -5.53 -2.16 -24.15
C GLU A 53 -5.63 -3.70 -24.01
N THR A 54 -4.87 -4.27 -23.08
CA THR A 54 -4.89 -5.70 -22.80
C THR A 54 -6.18 -6.13 -22.12
N LEU A 55 -6.78 -5.29 -21.30
CA LEU A 55 -8.05 -5.55 -20.61
C LEU A 55 -9.23 -5.49 -21.57
N GLU A 56 -9.21 -4.57 -22.55
CA GLU A 56 -10.24 -4.47 -23.59
C GLU A 56 -10.19 -5.65 -24.59
N THR A 57 -8.98 -6.04 -24.98
CA THR A 57 -8.78 -7.14 -25.96
C THR A 57 -7.67 -8.08 -25.44
N PRO A 58 -8.02 -9.03 -24.55
CA PRO A 58 -7.04 -9.92 -23.98
C PRO A 58 -6.33 -10.78 -25.02
N THR A 59 -5.02 -10.61 -25.16
CA THR A 59 -4.13 -11.47 -25.93
C THR A 59 -3.09 -12.12 -25.03
N PRO A 60 -2.60 -13.32 -25.35
CA PRO A 60 -1.54 -13.96 -24.55
C PRO A 60 -0.29 -13.07 -24.41
N GLU A 61 0.07 -12.36 -25.48
CA GLU A 61 1.22 -11.44 -25.50
C GLU A 61 0.99 -10.23 -24.60
N GLY A 62 -0.21 -9.64 -24.64
CA GLY A 62 -0.59 -8.51 -23.79
C GLY A 62 -0.63 -8.91 -22.32
N LEU A 63 -1.20 -10.06 -21.98
CA LEU A 63 -1.22 -10.57 -20.60
C LEU A 63 0.20 -10.82 -20.07
N ASN A 64 1.10 -11.37 -20.88
CA ASN A 64 2.51 -11.56 -20.51
C ASN A 64 3.21 -10.21 -20.28
N TYR A 65 2.96 -9.22 -21.14
CA TYR A 65 3.51 -7.87 -21.00
C TYR A 65 3.07 -7.22 -19.67
N VAL A 66 1.78 -7.30 -19.37
CA VAL A 66 1.24 -6.78 -18.09
C VAL A 66 1.87 -7.51 -16.89
N GLN A 67 1.96 -8.85 -16.96
CA GLN A 67 2.56 -9.66 -15.89
C GLN A 67 4.04 -9.29 -15.67
N GLU A 68 4.83 -9.11 -16.71
CA GLU A 68 6.23 -8.68 -16.62
C GLU A 68 6.35 -7.27 -16.01
N ALA A 69 5.51 -6.32 -16.46
CA ALA A 69 5.52 -4.95 -15.97
C ALA A 69 5.23 -4.89 -14.46
N ILE A 70 4.19 -5.59 -13.98
CA ILE A 70 3.84 -5.59 -12.55
C ILE A 70 4.85 -6.37 -11.70
N THR A 71 5.44 -7.42 -12.25
CA THR A 71 6.48 -8.20 -11.55
C THR A 71 7.72 -7.34 -11.33
N LYS A 72 8.16 -6.63 -12.37
CA LYS A 72 9.27 -5.68 -12.27
C LYS A 72 8.99 -4.59 -11.25
N TYR A 73 7.81 -3.95 -11.33
CA TYR A 73 7.42 -2.91 -10.38
C TYR A 73 7.39 -3.44 -8.94
N GLY A 74 6.80 -4.62 -8.72
CA GLY A 74 6.76 -5.26 -7.41
C GLY A 74 8.15 -5.56 -6.84
N ALA A 75 9.11 -5.96 -7.68
CA ALA A 75 10.49 -6.20 -7.27
C ALA A 75 11.23 -4.90 -6.88
N GLU A 76 10.96 -3.79 -7.57
CA GLU A 76 11.58 -2.50 -7.33
C GLU A 76 10.96 -1.75 -6.13
N SER A 77 9.64 -1.80 -5.98
CA SER A 77 8.89 -1.05 -4.96
C SER A 77 8.65 -1.84 -3.66
N GLY A 78 8.74 -3.16 -3.70
CA GLY A 78 8.30 -4.05 -2.62
C GLY A 78 6.76 -4.17 -2.51
N ALA A 79 6.00 -3.49 -3.35
CA ALA A 79 4.54 -3.55 -3.36
C ALA A 79 4.04 -4.79 -4.11
N ARG A 80 2.92 -5.37 -3.67
CA ARG A 80 2.19 -6.36 -4.44
C ARG A 80 1.18 -5.66 -5.35
N VAL A 81 1.24 -5.96 -6.63
CA VAL A 81 0.29 -5.48 -7.63
C VAL A 81 -0.57 -6.62 -8.11
N ILE A 82 -1.88 -6.43 -8.10
CA ILE A 82 -2.86 -7.35 -8.66
C ILE A 82 -3.67 -6.58 -9.68
N VAL A 83 -3.74 -7.08 -10.91
CA VAL A 83 -4.59 -6.52 -11.96
C VAL A 83 -5.85 -7.39 -12.05
N LEU A 84 -6.99 -6.72 -12.00
CA LEU A 84 -8.31 -7.36 -12.03
C LEU A 84 -9.05 -6.96 -13.31
N ASP A 85 -9.89 -7.86 -13.79
CA ASP A 85 -10.88 -7.55 -14.82
C ASP A 85 -12.08 -6.79 -14.24
N ILE A 86 -13.04 -6.43 -15.11
CA ILE A 86 -14.27 -5.72 -14.72
C ILE A 86 -15.19 -6.53 -13.79
N ASN A 87 -14.95 -7.83 -13.62
CA ASN A 87 -15.67 -8.71 -12.71
C ASN A 87 -14.95 -8.91 -11.38
N GLY A 88 -13.81 -8.23 -11.17
CA GLY A 88 -12.97 -8.37 -9.99
C GLY A 88 -12.20 -9.70 -9.93
N ILE A 89 -11.95 -10.33 -11.09
CA ILE A 89 -11.15 -11.54 -11.21
C ILE A 89 -9.71 -11.20 -11.54
N ALA A 90 -8.76 -11.77 -10.80
CA ALA A 90 -7.35 -11.52 -11.04
C ALA A 90 -6.88 -12.09 -12.38
N ILE A 91 -6.29 -11.23 -13.21
CA ILE A 91 -5.67 -11.58 -14.49
C ILE A 91 -4.14 -11.55 -14.43
N ALA A 92 -3.57 -10.81 -13.48
CA ALA A 92 -2.14 -10.79 -13.23
C ALA A 92 -1.86 -10.49 -11.75
N ASP A 93 -0.77 -11.04 -11.19
CA ASP A 93 -0.35 -10.83 -9.80
C ASP A 93 1.18 -10.87 -9.70
N SER A 94 1.79 -9.83 -9.17
CA SER A 94 3.24 -9.67 -9.11
C SER A 94 3.95 -10.64 -8.16
N GLN A 95 3.24 -11.20 -7.17
CA GLN A 95 3.83 -12.06 -6.14
C GLN A 95 3.28 -13.49 -6.13
N SER A 96 2.05 -13.71 -6.61
CA SER A 96 1.36 -15.00 -6.49
C SER A 96 0.61 -15.34 -7.77
N PRO A 97 1.27 -15.91 -8.79
CA PRO A 97 0.60 -16.32 -10.02
C PRO A 97 -0.58 -17.29 -9.80
N GLN A 98 -0.60 -18.01 -8.68
CA GLN A 98 -1.68 -18.93 -8.31
C GLN A 98 -3.01 -18.23 -8.01
N THR A 99 -3.01 -16.91 -7.80
CA THR A 99 -4.22 -16.11 -7.58
C THR A 99 -4.92 -15.71 -8.88
N ILE A 100 -4.28 -15.92 -10.03
CA ILE A 100 -4.89 -15.65 -11.34
C ILE A 100 -6.14 -16.52 -11.49
N GLY A 101 -7.26 -15.89 -11.90
CA GLY A 101 -8.58 -16.50 -11.96
C GLY A 101 -9.35 -16.47 -10.64
N THR A 102 -8.76 -16.01 -9.54
CA THR A 102 -9.46 -15.86 -8.25
C THR A 102 -10.25 -14.55 -8.21
N SER A 103 -11.47 -14.60 -7.68
CA SER A 103 -12.32 -13.42 -7.48
C SER A 103 -11.92 -12.66 -6.20
N PHE A 104 -11.80 -11.35 -6.33
CA PHE A 104 -11.51 -10.42 -5.24
C PHE A 104 -12.69 -9.50 -4.90
N ILE A 105 -13.86 -9.73 -5.50
CA ILE A 105 -15.07 -8.90 -5.35
C ILE A 105 -15.58 -8.79 -3.91
N SER A 106 -15.20 -9.71 -3.01
CA SER A 106 -15.56 -9.65 -1.60
C SER A 106 -14.81 -8.57 -0.81
N ARG A 107 -13.83 -7.92 -1.41
CA ARG A 107 -13.02 -6.89 -0.77
C ARG A 107 -13.65 -5.51 -1.02
N PRO A 108 -13.90 -4.70 0.04
CA PRO A 108 -14.54 -3.40 -0.12
C PRO A 108 -13.75 -2.45 -1.03
N GLU A 109 -12.43 -2.45 -0.96
CA GLU A 109 -11.57 -1.65 -1.83
C GLU A 109 -11.75 -1.98 -3.32
N ILE A 110 -12.02 -3.25 -3.63
CA ILE A 110 -12.24 -3.68 -5.01
C ILE A 110 -13.63 -3.25 -5.49
N VAL A 111 -14.64 -3.34 -4.64
CA VAL A 111 -15.99 -2.86 -4.96
C VAL A 111 -15.97 -1.36 -5.27
N GLU A 112 -15.26 -0.57 -4.47
CA GLU A 112 -15.10 0.88 -4.69
C GLU A 112 -14.34 1.17 -5.99
N ALA A 113 -13.26 0.44 -6.26
CA ALA A 113 -12.49 0.59 -7.50
C ALA A 113 -13.31 0.25 -8.75
N LEU A 114 -14.10 -0.82 -8.71
CA LEU A 114 -15.01 -1.20 -9.81
C LEU A 114 -16.14 -0.18 -10.00
N ALA A 115 -16.50 0.57 -8.97
CA ALA A 115 -17.43 1.71 -9.07
C ALA A 115 -16.75 3.00 -9.61
N GLY A 116 -15.48 2.96 -9.99
CA GLY A 116 -14.72 4.08 -10.54
C GLY A 116 -14.11 5.01 -9.49
N SER A 117 -14.04 4.58 -8.24
CA SER A 117 -13.47 5.37 -7.14
C SER A 117 -12.09 4.82 -6.74
N VAL A 118 -11.14 5.72 -6.51
CA VAL A 118 -9.86 5.34 -5.88
C VAL A 118 -10.12 5.04 -4.42
N SER A 119 -9.75 3.85 -3.97
CA SER A 119 -9.88 3.44 -2.58
C SER A 119 -8.50 3.25 -1.95
N ILE A 120 -8.25 3.97 -0.87
CA ILE A 120 -6.98 3.95 -0.14
C ILE A 120 -7.30 3.66 1.33
N GLY A 121 -6.61 2.71 1.90
CA GLY A 121 -6.84 2.35 3.29
C GLY A 121 -5.83 1.38 3.84
N ARG A 122 -6.12 0.89 5.04
CA ARG A 122 -5.31 -0.12 5.71
C ARG A 122 -6.19 -1.29 6.11
N ARG A 123 -5.68 -2.48 5.96
CA ARG A 123 -6.34 -3.68 6.46
C ARG A 123 -5.32 -4.67 7.02
N PHE A 124 -5.75 -5.41 8.02
CA PHE A 124 -4.95 -6.51 8.52
C PHE A 124 -5.06 -7.71 7.58
N SER A 125 -3.92 -8.20 7.09
CA SER A 125 -3.85 -9.40 6.26
C SER A 125 -3.53 -10.61 7.13
N THR A 126 -4.45 -11.54 7.20
CA THR A 126 -4.25 -12.81 7.93
C THR A 126 -3.23 -13.71 7.24
N THR A 127 -3.02 -13.53 5.93
CA THR A 127 -2.07 -14.33 5.15
C THR A 127 -0.61 -14.00 5.48
N VAL A 128 -0.31 -12.70 5.65
CA VAL A 128 1.06 -12.25 6.00
C VAL A 128 1.18 -11.78 7.44
N ASN A 129 0.08 -11.84 8.20
CA ASN A 129 -0.01 -11.43 9.61
C ASN A 129 0.50 -10.00 9.87
N GLN A 130 0.17 -9.07 8.96
CA GLN A 130 0.59 -7.67 9.00
C GLN A 130 -0.53 -6.75 8.53
N GLU A 131 -0.46 -5.48 8.96
CA GLU A 131 -1.28 -4.41 8.40
C GLU A 131 -0.72 -4.03 7.03
N LEU A 132 -1.59 -4.07 6.02
CA LEU A 132 -1.28 -3.69 4.64
C LEU A 132 -1.94 -2.36 4.32
N LEU A 133 -1.21 -1.50 3.63
CA LEU A 133 -1.73 -0.32 2.93
C LEU A 133 -2.20 -0.78 1.54
N TYR A 134 -3.39 -0.33 1.11
CA TYR A 134 -3.91 -0.52 -0.24
C TYR A 134 -4.38 0.79 -0.82
#